data_1d483320aa158a44e08621741bd49a70
#
_entry.id   1d483320aa158a44e08621741bd49a70
#
_cell.length_a   1.000
_cell.length_b   1.000
_cell.length_c   1.000
_cell.angle_alpha   90.00
_cell.angle_beta   90.00
_cell.angle_gamma   90.00
#
_symmetry.space_group_name_H-M   'P 1'
#
loop_
_entity.id
_entity.type
_entity.pdbx_description
1 polymer ?
#
loop_
_entity_poly.entity_id
_entity_poly.type
_entity_poly.pdbx_seq_one_letter_code
_entity_poly.pdbx_strand_id
1 'polypeptide(L)'
;DVAPSRGLGDVYKRQSMGGPGMIAFASCFPGCIRPFQIAPGQEIIAQKSAFLASTSGVELSVFFQKRIGSGFFGGEGFIMQRLSGNGLAFLEFDGHIKEYELAPGQQLVIDTGYLAAMTGSCQLEIQTVPGIKNVVFGGEGLFNTVVTGPGRVWLQSMPVSQLAGAIRPFIPTGN
;
A
#
# COMPACT_ATOMS: atom_id res chain seq x y z
N ASP A 1 -16.62 -0.86 -23.24
CA ASP A 1 -17.45 -0.98 -22.02
C ASP A 1 -16.63 -1.61 -20.91
N VAL A 2 -16.15 -0.79 -20.00
CA VAL A 2 -15.41 -1.27 -18.83
C VAL A 2 -16.30 -0.97 -17.61
N ALA A 3 -17.02 -2.01 -17.15
CA ALA A 3 -17.74 -1.92 -15.91
C ALA A 3 -16.77 -1.78 -14.73
N PRO A 4 -17.02 -0.88 -13.78
CA PRO A 4 -16.20 -0.79 -12.57
C PRO A 4 -16.55 -1.93 -11.64
N SER A 5 -15.73 -2.96 -11.56
CA SER A 5 -15.83 -3.95 -10.50
C SER A 5 -14.88 -3.60 -9.37
N ARG A 6 -15.41 -3.39 -8.17
CA ARG A 6 -14.65 -3.22 -6.94
C ARG A 6 -14.37 -4.60 -6.35
N GLY A 7 -13.37 -5.30 -6.90
CA GLY A 7 -12.96 -6.61 -6.43
C GLY A 7 -11.43 -6.73 -6.33
N LEU A 8 -10.96 -7.67 -5.54
CA LEU A 8 -9.57 -8.11 -5.49
C LEU A 8 -9.07 -8.40 -6.92
N GLY A 9 -8.24 -7.51 -7.48
CA GLY A 9 -7.61 -7.73 -8.77
C GLY A 9 -8.04 -6.80 -9.90
N ASP A 10 -8.94 -5.84 -9.69
CA ASP A 10 -9.28 -4.86 -10.72
C ASP A 10 -8.17 -3.82 -10.91
N VAL A 11 -7.18 -4.24 -11.67
CA VAL A 11 -6.28 -3.29 -12.31
C VAL A 11 -7.01 -2.77 -13.54
N TYR A 12 -7.37 -1.49 -13.55
CA TYR A 12 -7.91 -0.85 -14.75
C TYR A 12 -6.82 -0.78 -15.81
N LYS A 13 -6.85 -1.70 -16.76
CA LYS A 13 -6.00 -1.63 -17.94
C LYS A 13 -6.63 -0.63 -18.92
N ARG A 14 -6.19 0.60 -18.90
CA ARG A 14 -6.46 1.56 -19.97
C ARG A 14 -5.37 1.44 -21.00
N GLN A 15 -5.72 1.05 -22.21
CA GLN A 15 -4.81 0.98 -23.34
C GLN A 15 -5.21 2.02 -24.40
N SER A 16 -4.22 2.63 -25.03
CA SER A 16 -4.44 3.44 -26.22
C SER A 16 -4.88 2.51 -27.36
N MET A 17 -6.05 2.72 -27.89
CA MET A 17 -6.61 1.97 -29.01
C MET A 17 -6.28 2.70 -30.33
N GLY A 18 -5.00 2.70 -30.70
CA GLY A 18 -4.53 3.22 -31.96
C GLY A 18 -4.00 4.66 -31.92
N GLY A 19 -2.81 4.85 -32.43
CA GLY A 19 -2.14 6.13 -32.59
C GLY A 19 -1.46 6.68 -31.32
N PRO A 20 -0.61 7.71 -31.48
CA PRO A 20 0.03 8.37 -30.35
C PRO A 20 -1.02 9.14 -29.54
N GLY A 21 -0.96 8.97 -28.22
CA GLY A 21 -1.84 9.65 -27.29
C GLY A 21 -1.11 9.93 -25.95
N MET A 22 -1.70 10.81 -25.16
CA MET A 22 -1.23 11.12 -23.81
C MET A 22 -2.32 10.76 -22.80
N ILE A 23 -1.92 10.12 -21.71
CA ILE A 23 -2.77 9.87 -20.56
C ILE A 23 -2.09 10.46 -19.32
N ALA A 24 -2.83 11.20 -18.51
CA ALA A 24 -2.36 11.71 -17.24
C ALA A 24 -2.97 10.90 -16.08
N PHE A 25 -2.15 10.59 -15.10
CA PHE A 25 -2.55 9.96 -13.85
C PHE A 25 -2.29 10.92 -12.70
N ALA A 26 -3.20 10.97 -11.76
CA ALA A 26 -3.08 11.76 -10.55
C ALA A 26 -3.31 10.88 -9.33
N SER A 27 -2.65 11.21 -8.22
CA SER A 27 -2.93 10.59 -6.93
C SER A 27 -4.34 10.94 -6.48
N CYS A 28 -5.03 9.98 -5.87
CA CYS A 28 -6.36 10.19 -5.27
C CYS A 28 -6.29 10.99 -3.98
N PHE A 29 -5.11 11.12 -3.38
CA PHE A 29 -4.89 11.71 -2.06
C PHE A 29 -3.68 12.65 -2.07
N PRO A 30 -3.63 13.68 -1.19
CA PRO A 30 -2.44 14.50 -1.02
C PRO A 30 -1.22 13.66 -0.65
N GLY A 31 -0.19 13.70 -1.49
CA GLY A 31 0.99 12.85 -1.30
C GLY A 31 2.01 13.02 -2.42
N CYS A 32 2.70 11.96 -2.74
CA CYS A 32 3.68 11.95 -3.81
C CYS A 32 3.60 10.69 -4.67
N ILE A 33 3.95 10.84 -5.95
CA ILE A 33 4.09 9.72 -6.88
C ILE A 33 5.57 9.46 -7.11
N ARG A 34 5.97 8.19 -7.04
CA ARG A 34 7.36 7.76 -7.28
C ARG A 34 7.44 6.68 -8.34
N PRO A 35 8.36 6.80 -9.30
CA PRO A 35 8.66 5.74 -10.23
C PRO A 35 9.58 4.69 -9.59
N PHE A 36 9.30 3.42 -9.90
CA PHE A 36 10.12 2.27 -9.53
C PHE A 36 10.49 1.49 -10.78
N GLN A 37 11.79 1.36 -11.04
CA GLN A 37 12.27 0.46 -12.08
C GLN A 37 12.19 -0.96 -11.56
N ILE A 38 11.43 -1.80 -12.27
CA ILE A 38 11.33 -3.24 -12.02
C ILE A 38 12.22 -3.92 -13.05
N ALA A 39 13.27 -4.59 -12.62
CA ALA A 39 14.14 -5.36 -13.48
C ALA A 39 13.89 -6.87 -13.30
N PRO A 40 14.22 -7.73 -14.27
CA PRO A 40 14.07 -9.17 -14.14
C PRO A 40 14.75 -9.71 -12.87
N GLY A 41 14.01 -10.47 -12.07
CA GLY A 41 14.48 -11.00 -10.78
C GLY A 41 14.39 -10.01 -9.60
N GLN A 42 13.96 -8.77 -9.85
CA GLN A 42 13.67 -7.79 -8.80
C GLN A 42 12.16 -7.67 -8.59
N GLU A 43 11.79 -7.48 -7.34
CA GLU A 43 10.40 -7.32 -6.95
C GLU A 43 10.23 -6.14 -6.00
N ILE A 44 9.12 -5.43 -6.16
CA ILE A 44 8.63 -4.45 -5.19
C ILE A 44 7.31 -4.99 -4.63
N ILE A 45 7.22 -4.99 -3.31
CA ILE A 45 6.00 -5.35 -2.60
C ILE A 45 5.39 -4.04 -2.09
N ALA A 46 4.18 -3.71 -2.52
CA ALA A 46 3.53 -2.45 -2.19
C ALA A 46 2.10 -2.68 -1.67
N GLN A 47 1.59 -1.76 -0.87
CA GLN A 47 0.16 -1.77 -0.53
C GLN A 47 -0.68 -1.73 -1.80
N LYS A 48 -1.83 -2.43 -1.80
CA LYS A 48 -2.76 -2.43 -2.94
C LYS A 48 -3.15 -1.01 -3.37
N SER A 49 -3.38 -0.13 -2.40
CA SER A 49 -3.74 1.28 -2.66
C SER A 49 -2.60 2.11 -3.23
N ALA A 50 -1.35 1.69 -3.08
CA ALA A 50 -0.21 2.44 -3.57
C ALA A 50 0.04 2.28 -5.09
N PHE A 51 -0.52 1.27 -5.74
CA PHE A 51 -0.33 1.08 -7.18
C PHE A 51 -1.15 2.08 -7.99
N LEU A 52 -0.49 2.91 -8.79
CA LEU A 52 -1.12 3.90 -9.65
C LEU A 52 -1.14 3.47 -11.12
N ALA A 53 0.02 3.12 -11.67
CA ALA A 53 0.16 2.74 -13.08
C ALA A 53 1.46 1.96 -13.31
N SER A 54 1.55 1.26 -14.44
CA SER A 54 2.80 0.65 -14.90
C SER A 54 2.84 0.52 -16.42
N THR A 55 4.06 0.29 -16.93
CA THR A 55 4.24 -0.18 -18.31
C THR A 55 3.80 -1.64 -18.42
N SER A 56 3.55 -2.11 -19.64
CA SER A 56 2.99 -3.44 -19.93
C SER A 56 3.88 -4.62 -19.49
N GLY A 57 5.16 -4.39 -19.24
CA GLY A 57 6.09 -5.44 -18.78
C GLY A 57 6.06 -5.69 -17.27
N VAL A 58 5.27 -4.93 -16.50
CA VAL A 58 5.11 -5.13 -15.05
C VAL A 58 3.88 -5.98 -14.80
N GLU A 59 4.06 -7.03 -14.00
CA GLU A 59 3.01 -7.95 -13.57
C GLU A 59 2.67 -7.70 -12.10
N LEU A 60 1.36 -7.74 -11.78
CA LEU A 60 0.86 -7.62 -10.43
C LEU A 60 0.29 -8.93 -9.94
N SER A 61 0.64 -9.31 -8.71
CA SER A 61 0.05 -10.44 -8.01
C SER A 61 -0.14 -10.13 -6.53
N VAL A 62 -0.99 -10.89 -5.84
CA VAL A 62 -1.14 -10.76 -4.39
C VAL A 62 0.08 -11.40 -3.72
N PHE A 63 0.78 -10.62 -2.88
CA PHE A 63 1.89 -11.11 -2.07
C PHE A 63 1.41 -11.57 -0.70
N PHE A 64 0.58 -10.75 -0.05
CA PHE A 64 0.11 -10.98 1.31
C PHE A 64 -1.29 -10.39 1.50
N GLN A 65 -2.16 -11.12 2.18
CA GLN A 65 -3.48 -10.62 2.55
C GLN A 65 -3.83 -11.09 3.95
N LYS A 66 -4.18 -10.14 4.82
CA LYS A 66 -4.69 -10.43 6.17
C LYS A 66 -5.91 -9.55 6.44
N ARG A 67 -7.02 -10.16 6.82
CA ARG A 67 -8.18 -9.41 7.31
C ARG A 67 -7.85 -8.87 8.70
N ILE A 68 -7.70 -7.58 8.80
CA ILE A 68 -7.39 -6.85 10.03
C ILE A 68 -8.57 -5.92 10.24
N GLY A 69 -9.49 -6.25 11.14
CA GLY A 69 -10.63 -5.41 11.50
C GLY A 69 -11.40 -4.76 10.34
N SER A 70 -12.64 -4.38 10.54
CA SER A 70 -13.49 -3.87 9.44
C SER A 70 -13.29 -2.39 9.09
N GLY A 71 -12.54 -1.62 9.89
CA GLY A 71 -12.46 -0.17 9.77
C GLY A 71 -11.19 0.41 9.13
N PHE A 72 -10.04 -0.24 9.28
CA PHE A 72 -8.75 0.35 8.89
C PHE A 72 -8.45 0.32 7.38
N PHE A 73 -8.92 -0.69 6.66
CA PHE A 73 -8.58 -0.93 5.26
C PHE A 73 -9.83 -1.17 4.39
N GLY A 74 -10.94 -0.50 4.71
CA GLY A 74 -12.14 -0.54 3.88
C GLY A 74 -12.83 -1.91 3.78
N GLY A 75 -12.69 -2.77 4.79
CA GLY A 75 -13.32 -4.11 4.82
C GLY A 75 -12.56 -5.22 4.09
N GLU A 76 -11.63 -4.90 3.20
CA GLU A 76 -10.82 -5.89 2.47
C GLU A 76 -9.62 -6.40 3.29
N GLY A 77 -9.21 -5.66 4.32
CA GLY A 77 -8.03 -5.94 5.12
C GLY A 77 -6.75 -5.36 4.54
N PHE A 78 -5.63 -5.65 5.19
CA PHE A 78 -4.30 -5.25 4.73
C PHE A 78 -3.84 -6.17 3.58
N ILE A 79 -3.62 -5.59 2.43
CA ILE A 79 -3.24 -6.31 1.22
C ILE A 79 -1.95 -5.69 0.66
N MET A 80 -0.94 -6.54 0.50
CA MET A 80 0.29 -6.21 -0.21
C MET A 80 0.31 -6.92 -1.55
N GLN A 81 0.66 -6.18 -2.59
CA GLN A 81 0.81 -6.67 -3.96
C GLN A 81 2.29 -6.78 -4.31
N ARG A 82 2.61 -7.80 -5.11
CA ARG A 82 3.92 -7.97 -5.71
C ARG A 82 3.91 -7.37 -7.10
N LEU A 83 4.89 -6.53 -7.38
CA LEU A 83 5.19 -6.00 -8.69
C LEU A 83 6.48 -6.68 -9.17
N SER A 84 6.43 -7.38 -10.30
CA SER A 84 7.53 -8.12 -10.89
C SER A 84 7.58 -7.94 -12.40
N GLY A 85 8.55 -8.54 -13.09
CA GLY A 85 8.69 -8.46 -14.54
C GLY A 85 9.79 -7.50 -14.99
N ASN A 86 9.53 -6.71 -16.03
CA ASN A 86 10.50 -5.76 -16.58
C ASN A 86 9.79 -4.49 -17.07
N GLY A 87 9.98 -3.38 -16.38
CA GLY A 87 9.31 -2.13 -16.74
C GLY A 87 9.36 -1.09 -15.64
N LEU A 88 8.51 -0.07 -15.79
CA LEU A 88 8.35 1.01 -14.85
C LEU A 88 7.00 0.89 -14.13
N ALA A 89 7.01 0.94 -12.82
CA ALA A 89 5.81 1.07 -12.00
C ALA A 89 5.78 2.44 -11.31
N PHE A 90 4.61 3.03 -11.20
CA PHE A 90 4.38 4.27 -10.49
C PHE A 90 3.53 3.97 -9.27
N LEU A 91 4.07 4.29 -8.10
CA LEU A 91 3.39 4.14 -6.83
C LEU A 91 3.03 5.51 -6.27
N GLU A 92 1.85 5.62 -5.70
CA GLU A 92 1.41 6.78 -4.92
C GLU A 92 1.54 6.50 -3.43
N PHE A 93 1.90 7.53 -2.68
CA PHE A 93 2.12 7.46 -1.24
C PHE A 93 1.37 8.59 -0.56
N ASP A 94 0.68 8.27 0.51
CA ASP A 94 -0.11 9.21 1.29
C ASP A 94 0.81 10.12 2.13
N GLY A 95 0.80 11.42 1.84
CA GLY A 95 1.66 12.40 2.50
C GLY A 95 3.11 12.35 2.01
N HIS A 96 4.05 12.41 2.96
CA HIS A 96 5.49 12.35 2.68
C HIS A 96 6.00 10.92 2.76
N ILE A 97 7.03 10.61 1.97
CA ILE A 97 7.69 9.30 1.95
C ILE A 97 9.03 9.34 2.68
N LYS A 98 9.28 8.32 3.50
CA LYS A 98 10.58 8.08 4.13
C LYS A 98 11.09 6.70 3.74
N GLU A 99 12.31 6.66 3.23
CA GLU A 99 13.01 5.43 2.87
C GLU A 99 13.95 5.00 3.98
N TYR A 100 13.99 3.68 4.25
CA TYR A 100 14.93 3.01 5.14
C TYR A 100 15.62 1.88 4.40
N GLU A 101 16.92 1.73 4.62
CA GLU A 101 17.69 0.57 4.18
C GLU A 101 17.97 -0.33 5.38
N LEU A 102 17.58 -1.60 5.29
CA LEU A 102 17.74 -2.58 6.35
C LEU A 102 18.86 -3.55 5.98
N ALA A 103 19.81 -3.72 6.91
CA ALA A 103 20.84 -4.74 6.82
C ALA A 103 20.23 -6.16 7.02
N PRO A 104 20.94 -7.23 6.63
CA PRO A 104 20.50 -8.60 6.89
C PRO A 104 20.17 -8.83 8.36
N GLY A 105 18.95 -9.33 8.64
CA GLY A 105 18.44 -9.56 9.99
C GLY A 105 18.01 -8.33 10.77
N GLN A 106 18.24 -7.12 10.26
CA GLN A 106 17.74 -5.90 10.89
C GLN A 106 16.22 -5.84 10.77
N GLN A 107 15.55 -5.49 11.86
CA GLN A 107 14.10 -5.38 11.91
C GLN A 107 13.65 -3.94 12.07
N LEU A 108 12.56 -3.61 11.39
CA LEU A 108 11.82 -2.38 11.55
C LEU A 108 10.38 -2.72 11.95
N VAL A 109 9.95 -2.25 13.11
CA VAL A 109 8.57 -2.41 13.60
C VAL A 109 7.78 -1.17 13.22
N ILE A 110 6.67 -1.37 12.53
CA ILE A 110 5.88 -0.31 11.87
C ILE A 110 4.42 -0.50 12.25
N ASP A 111 3.71 0.57 12.59
CA ASP A 111 2.24 0.54 12.58
C ASP A 111 1.79 0.20 11.15
N THR A 112 0.94 -0.82 11.03
CA THR A 112 0.65 -1.50 9.76
C THR A 112 0.23 -0.54 8.64
N GLY A 113 -0.52 0.52 8.95
CA GLY A 113 -0.97 1.51 7.96
C GLY A 113 0.15 2.34 7.32
N TYR A 114 1.29 2.46 7.98
CA TYR A 114 2.39 3.31 7.50
C TYR A 114 3.35 2.60 6.55
N LEU A 115 3.36 1.26 6.49
CA LEU A 115 4.15 0.53 5.50
C LEU A 115 3.51 0.68 4.11
N ALA A 116 4.14 1.42 3.22
CA ALA A 116 3.63 1.61 1.86
C ALA A 116 4.25 0.64 0.85
N ALA A 117 5.57 0.43 0.92
CA ALA A 117 6.27 -0.52 0.04
C ALA A 117 7.55 -1.06 0.66
N MET A 118 8.05 -2.17 0.11
CA MET A 118 9.37 -2.74 0.44
C MET A 118 9.92 -3.49 -0.77
N THR A 119 11.24 -3.74 -0.80
CA THR A 119 11.84 -4.65 -1.78
C THR A 119 11.45 -6.10 -1.49
N GLY A 120 11.35 -6.94 -2.54
CA GLY A 120 11.00 -8.35 -2.40
C GLY A 120 12.01 -9.20 -1.61
N SER A 121 13.20 -8.66 -1.33
CA SER A 121 14.21 -9.29 -0.47
C SER A 121 13.90 -9.19 1.03
N CYS A 122 13.00 -8.29 1.43
CA CYS A 122 12.54 -8.17 2.81
C CYS A 122 11.50 -9.24 3.16
N GLN A 123 11.49 -9.64 4.43
CA GLN A 123 10.45 -10.50 4.99
C GLN A 123 9.44 -9.64 5.76
N LEU A 124 8.15 -10.02 5.68
CA LEU A 124 7.05 -9.31 6.30
C LEU A 124 6.29 -10.22 7.26
N GLU A 125 6.08 -9.75 8.48
CA GLU A 125 5.28 -10.42 9.50
C GLU A 125 4.31 -9.41 10.14
N ILE A 126 3.08 -9.82 10.42
CA ILE A 126 2.10 -8.99 11.15
C ILE A 126 1.90 -9.55 12.55
N GLN A 127 2.22 -8.74 13.54
CA GLN A 127 2.10 -9.06 14.96
C GLN A 127 0.94 -8.28 15.59
N THR A 128 0.16 -8.98 16.41
CA THR A 128 -0.86 -8.33 17.26
C THR A 128 -0.17 -7.75 18.48
N VAL A 129 -0.46 -6.50 18.83
CA VAL A 129 0.07 -5.87 20.04
C VAL A 129 -0.67 -6.43 21.26
N PRO A 130 -0.02 -7.16 22.17
CA PRO A 130 -0.66 -7.69 23.37
C PRO A 130 -1.04 -6.57 24.34
N GLY A 131 -2.16 -6.69 25.04
CA GLY A 131 -2.50 -5.88 26.21
C GLY A 131 -3.37 -4.65 25.96
N ILE A 132 -3.66 -4.27 24.73
CA ILE A 132 -4.62 -3.20 24.43
C ILE A 132 -5.97 -3.84 24.10
N LYS A 133 -6.74 -4.14 25.14
CA LYS A 133 -8.14 -4.52 24.97
C LYS A 133 -8.95 -3.26 24.63
N ASN A 134 -9.42 -3.19 23.39
CA ASN A 134 -10.69 -2.58 22.93
C ASN A 134 -11.22 -1.33 23.62
N VAL A 135 -10.44 -0.33 23.97
CA VAL A 135 -11.02 0.70 24.83
C VAL A 135 -11.32 2.04 24.11
N VAL A 136 -10.72 2.38 22.98
CA VAL A 136 -10.88 3.76 22.49
C VAL A 136 -11.35 3.93 21.05
N PHE A 137 -11.16 2.98 20.15
CA PHE A 137 -11.48 3.18 18.72
C PHE A 137 -12.17 1.98 18.06
N GLY A 138 -13.29 1.52 18.57
CA GLY A 138 -14.20 0.65 17.80
C GLY A 138 -13.81 -0.82 17.68
N GLY A 139 -13.05 -1.38 18.62
CA GLY A 139 -12.89 -2.86 18.71
C GLY A 139 -11.81 -3.46 17.82
N GLU A 140 -10.97 -2.67 17.17
CA GLU A 140 -9.93 -3.14 16.28
C GLU A 140 -8.58 -3.20 17.01
N GLY A 141 -7.97 -4.39 17.03
CA GLY A 141 -6.65 -4.58 17.62
C GLY A 141 -5.59 -3.74 16.88
N LEU A 142 -4.64 -3.19 17.64
CA LEU A 142 -3.46 -2.59 17.05
C LEU A 142 -2.57 -3.69 16.48
N PHE A 143 -2.21 -3.54 15.22
CA PHE A 143 -1.32 -4.47 14.52
C PHE A 143 -0.05 -3.75 14.12
N ASN A 144 1.07 -4.36 14.43
CA ASN A 144 2.37 -3.95 13.94
C ASN A 144 2.80 -4.83 12.78
N THR A 145 3.41 -4.22 11.79
CA THR A 145 4.13 -4.91 10.74
C THR A 145 5.61 -4.93 11.11
N VAL A 146 6.20 -6.11 11.17
CA VAL A 146 7.64 -6.28 11.32
C VAL A 146 8.23 -6.58 9.95
N VAL A 147 9.12 -5.71 9.48
CA VAL A 147 9.87 -5.92 8.24
C VAL A 147 11.30 -6.26 8.59
N THR A 148 11.78 -7.40 8.10
CA THR A 148 13.15 -7.86 8.32
C THR A 148 13.94 -7.78 7.01
N GLY A 149 15.10 -7.13 7.03
CA GLY A 149 16.03 -7.01 5.90
C GLY A 149 16.75 -8.31 5.56
N PRO A 150 17.49 -8.35 4.46
CA PRO A 150 18.04 -7.16 3.78
C PRO A 150 17.08 -6.52 2.78
N GLY A 151 17.16 -5.19 2.63
CA GLY A 151 16.43 -4.48 1.59
C GLY A 151 15.98 -3.08 1.98
N ARG A 152 15.15 -2.47 1.12
CA ARG A 152 14.60 -1.13 1.34
C ARG A 152 13.13 -1.17 1.70
N VAL A 153 12.74 -0.23 2.55
CA VAL A 153 11.37 -0.07 3.06
C VAL A 153 10.96 1.39 2.90
N TRP A 154 9.78 1.62 2.36
CA TRP A 154 9.20 2.95 2.19
C TRP A 154 7.98 3.10 3.10
N LEU A 155 8.04 4.11 3.96
CA LEU A 155 6.94 4.48 4.83
C LEU A 155 6.26 5.75 4.32
N GLN A 156 4.94 5.80 4.43
CA GLN A 156 4.13 6.98 4.18
C GLN A 156 3.75 7.68 5.48
N SER A 157 3.70 9.03 5.48
CA SER A 157 3.51 9.78 6.72
C SER A 157 2.07 10.01 7.11
N MET A 158 1.12 9.86 6.18
CA MET A 158 -0.30 10.18 6.44
C MET A 158 -1.23 9.18 5.71
N PRO A 159 -1.26 7.91 6.13
CA PRO A 159 -2.22 6.96 5.59
C PRO A 159 -3.64 7.50 5.65
N VAL A 160 -4.44 7.28 4.59
CA VAL A 160 -5.82 7.79 4.50
C VAL A 160 -6.68 7.38 5.69
N SER A 161 -6.48 6.19 6.24
CA SER A 161 -7.18 5.71 7.43
C SER A 161 -6.89 6.55 8.66
N GLN A 162 -5.64 6.96 8.86
CA GLN A 162 -5.22 7.81 9.98
C GLN A 162 -5.80 9.23 9.83
N LEU A 163 -5.78 9.79 8.63
CA LEU A 163 -6.40 11.09 8.38
C LEU A 163 -7.91 11.04 8.60
N ALA A 164 -8.59 10.00 8.11
CA ALA A 164 -10.02 9.80 8.34
C ALA A 164 -10.34 9.71 9.84
N GLY A 165 -9.54 8.98 10.61
CA GLY A 165 -9.65 8.91 12.07
C GLY A 165 -9.46 10.26 12.75
N ALA A 166 -8.48 11.05 12.31
CA ALA A 166 -8.21 12.39 12.85
C ALA A 166 -9.32 13.40 12.53
N ILE A 167 -9.98 13.30 11.37
CA ILE A 167 -11.05 14.22 10.95
C ILE A 167 -12.41 13.82 11.54
N ARG A 168 -12.66 12.54 11.77
CA ARG A 168 -13.94 12.01 12.24
C ARG A 168 -14.56 12.76 13.43
N PRO A 169 -13.81 13.17 14.49
CA PRO A 169 -14.37 13.91 15.61
C PRO A 169 -14.92 15.30 15.24
N PHE A 170 -14.51 15.85 14.10
CA PHE A 170 -14.90 17.19 13.63
C PHE A 170 -16.04 17.15 12.60
N ILE A 171 -16.48 15.97 12.19
CA ILE A 171 -17.63 15.82 11.29
C ILE A 171 -18.90 15.74 12.14
N PRO A 172 -19.88 16.66 11.97
CA PRO A 172 -21.16 16.54 12.64
C PRO A 172 -21.85 15.23 12.26
N THR A 173 -22.06 14.36 13.24
CA THR A 173 -22.95 13.20 13.05
C THR A 173 -24.37 13.72 13.22
N GLY A 174 -25.14 13.81 12.14
CA GLY A 174 -26.56 14.10 12.22
C GLY A 174 -27.26 13.09 13.14
N ASN A 175 -28.06 13.61 14.07
CA ASN A 175 -28.99 12.81 14.85
C ASN A 175 -30.07 12.24 13.95
#